data_083e2ae0e2b457a23c28ca410c9fe18d
#
_entry.id   083e2ae0e2b457a23c28ca410c9fe18d
#
_cell.length_a   1.000
_cell.length_b   1.000
_cell.length_c   1.000
_cell.angle_alpha   90.00
_cell.angle_beta   90.00
_cell.angle_gamma   90.00
#
_symmetry.space_group_name_H-M   'P 1'
#
loop_
_entity.id
_entity.type
_entity.pdbx_description
1 polymer ?
#
loop_
_entity_poly.entity_id
_entity_poly.type
_entity_poly.pdbx_seq_one_letter_code
_entity_poly.pdbx_strand_id
1 'polypeptide(L)'
;MAELKVIDEPVTVVVSMKGWVRALKGHELDAATLQFKSGDALYGTFACRTVDTLLVFGTSSKGAGRVYSTAVGLLPGGRGDGQPITSLIELESGSQPAHYFAGAATQTLLLAGTGGFGLLARVSDLVSRQKGGKAFLTLDETEKLLPPVLAHNAIAAQVACLSLTGRLLVFPLTEIKLQPKGGKGLTLIDLDAKDALVSVAVFGQSLWVQGTGRGGKVKEELLRSAGLAIHIGKRARKGKPIDGFAKPQRVVASG
;
A
#
# COMPACT_ATOMS: atom_id res chain seq x y z
N MET A 1 -19.87 -10.03 -30.79
CA MET A 1 -19.93 -8.80 -29.97
C MET A 1 -18.60 -8.10 -30.16
N ALA A 2 -18.60 -6.85 -30.69
CA ALA A 2 -17.37 -6.09 -30.86
C ALA A 2 -16.80 -5.79 -29.47
N GLU A 3 -15.59 -6.24 -29.21
CA GLU A 3 -14.82 -5.80 -28.05
C GLU A 3 -14.66 -4.29 -28.16
N LEU A 4 -15.26 -3.54 -27.24
CA LEU A 4 -15.00 -2.12 -27.08
C LEU A 4 -13.52 -1.97 -26.74
N LYS A 5 -12.72 -1.62 -27.73
CA LYS A 5 -11.29 -1.38 -27.57
C LYS A 5 -11.13 -0.19 -26.63
N VAL A 6 -10.72 -0.44 -25.39
CA VAL A 6 -10.40 0.63 -24.43
C VAL A 6 -9.23 1.42 -25.02
N ILE A 7 -9.44 2.74 -25.20
CA ILE A 7 -8.37 3.63 -25.66
C ILE A 7 -7.37 3.78 -24.51
N ASP A 8 -6.11 3.55 -24.79
CA ASP A 8 -5.02 3.65 -23.80
C ASP A 8 -4.62 5.12 -23.59
N GLU A 9 -5.16 5.72 -22.52
CA GLU A 9 -4.92 7.12 -22.15
C GLU A 9 -4.37 7.24 -20.72
N PRO A 10 -3.54 8.28 -20.42
CA PRO A 10 -3.11 8.57 -19.07
C PRO A 10 -4.30 9.07 -18.23
N VAL A 11 -4.44 8.50 -17.06
CA VAL A 11 -5.47 8.87 -16.07
C VAL A 11 -4.92 8.83 -14.67
N THR A 12 -5.57 9.54 -13.77
CA THR A 12 -5.33 9.45 -12.33
C THR A 12 -6.57 8.87 -11.66
N VAL A 13 -6.41 7.69 -11.06
CA VAL A 13 -7.45 7.10 -10.21
C VAL A 13 -7.46 7.81 -8.87
N VAL A 14 -8.62 8.29 -8.47
CA VAL A 14 -8.85 8.94 -7.17
C VAL A 14 -9.73 8.02 -6.35
N VAL A 15 -9.29 7.70 -5.13
CA VAL A 15 -10.02 6.88 -4.17
C VAL A 15 -10.26 7.68 -2.90
N SER A 16 -11.49 7.70 -2.41
CA SER A 16 -11.84 8.33 -1.15
C SER A 16 -11.75 7.34 0.03
N MET A 17 -11.70 7.87 1.25
CA MET A 17 -11.69 7.06 2.48
C MET A 17 -12.93 6.19 2.63
N LYS A 18 -14.07 6.62 2.09
CA LYS A 18 -15.32 5.83 2.07
C LYS A 18 -15.44 4.89 0.87
N GLY A 19 -14.39 4.79 0.04
CA GLY A 19 -14.35 3.86 -1.09
C GLY A 19 -15.09 4.33 -2.34
N TRP A 20 -15.24 5.64 -2.54
CA TRP A 20 -15.66 6.20 -3.82
C TRP A 20 -14.47 6.29 -4.76
N VAL A 21 -14.67 5.88 -6.01
CA VAL A 21 -13.61 5.78 -7.02
C VAL A 21 -14.01 6.48 -8.31
N ARG A 22 -13.04 7.15 -8.92
CA ARG A 22 -13.15 7.79 -10.23
C ARG A 22 -11.81 7.85 -10.93
N ALA A 23 -11.80 7.99 -12.25
CA ALA A 23 -10.59 8.16 -13.05
C ALA A 23 -10.64 9.52 -13.76
N LEU A 24 -9.71 10.40 -13.47
CA LEU A 24 -9.59 11.73 -14.06
C LEU A 24 -8.52 11.70 -15.16
N LYS A 25 -8.72 12.47 -16.24
CA LYS A 25 -7.76 12.52 -17.35
C LYS A 25 -6.43 13.13 -16.93
N GLY A 26 -5.35 12.55 -17.40
CA GLY A 26 -3.98 13.01 -17.20
C GLY A 26 -3.40 12.66 -15.82
N HIS A 27 -2.16 13.10 -15.61
CA HIS A 27 -1.41 12.89 -14.36
C HIS A 27 -1.15 14.18 -13.57
N GLU A 28 -1.39 15.33 -14.19
CA GLU A 28 -1.20 16.65 -13.58
C GLU A 28 -2.42 17.03 -12.73
N LEU A 29 -2.65 16.27 -11.67
CA LEU A 29 -3.76 16.50 -10.75
C LEU A 29 -3.25 17.13 -9.46
N ASP A 30 -3.77 18.33 -9.14
CA ASP A 30 -3.59 18.88 -7.81
C ASP A 30 -4.60 18.26 -6.85
N ALA A 31 -4.10 17.40 -5.97
CA ALA A 31 -4.92 16.72 -4.97
C ALA A 31 -5.67 17.68 -4.03
N ALA A 32 -5.15 18.89 -3.83
CA ALA A 32 -5.77 19.91 -2.99
C ALA A 32 -7.07 20.48 -3.60
N THR A 33 -7.26 20.34 -4.91
CA THR A 33 -8.46 20.80 -5.61
C THR A 33 -9.59 19.78 -5.62
N LEU A 34 -9.33 18.55 -5.16
CA LEU A 34 -10.32 17.48 -5.15
C LEU A 34 -11.40 17.74 -4.11
N GLN A 35 -12.65 17.57 -4.54
CA GLN A 35 -13.81 17.67 -3.66
C GLN A 35 -14.35 16.27 -3.37
N PHE A 36 -14.84 16.10 -2.16
CA PHE A 36 -15.44 14.87 -1.67
C PHE A 36 -16.79 15.15 -1.02
N LYS A 37 -17.61 14.12 -0.90
CA LYS A 37 -18.87 14.21 -0.13
C LYS A 37 -18.61 14.60 1.32
N SER A 38 -19.59 15.21 1.94
CA SER A 38 -19.52 15.59 3.36
C SER A 38 -19.11 14.40 4.24
N GLY A 39 -18.08 14.60 5.05
CA GLY A 39 -17.52 13.59 5.94
C GLY A 39 -16.70 12.50 5.24
N ASP A 40 -16.30 12.71 3.96
CA ASP A 40 -15.34 11.88 3.25
C ASP A 40 -14.04 12.66 2.99
N ALA A 41 -12.97 11.96 2.66
CA ALA A 41 -11.66 12.53 2.41
C ALA A 41 -10.87 11.70 1.40
N LEU A 42 -9.76 12.23 0.93
CA LEU A 42 -8.86 11.51 0.05
C LEU A 42 -8.21 10.33 0.77
N TYR A 43 -8.34 9.11 0.21
CA TYR A 43 -7.48 7.98 0.54
C TYR A 43 -6.16 8.09 -0.21
N GLY A 44 -6.20 8.24 -1.53
CA GLY A 44 -5.02 8.34 -2.38
C GLY A 44 -5.35 8.56 -3.84
N THR A 45 -4.31 8.96 -4.57
CA THR A 45 -4.33 9.12 -6.02
C THR A 45 -3.28 8.22 -6.66
N PHE A 46 -3.60 7.66 -7.83
CA PHE A 46 -2.73 6.72 -8.54
C PHE A 46 -2.64 7.14 -10.00
N ALA A 47 -1.47 7.62 -10.41
CA ALA A 47 -1.19 7.92 -11.81
C ALA A 47 -0.99 6.61 -12.58
N CYS A 48 -1.85 6.34 -13.54
CA CYS A 48 -1.89 5.10 -14.30
C CYS A 48 -2.50 5.32 -15.69
N ARG A 49 -2.97 4.28 -16.33
CA ARG A 49 -3.60 4.33 -17.65
C ARG A 49 -4.96 3.64 -17.62
N THR A 50 -5.80 3.94 -18.60
CA THR A 50 -7.13 3.32 -18.73
C THR A 50 -7.09 1.80 -18.88
N VAL A 51 -5.99 1.26 -19.40
CA VAL A 51 -5.76 -0.19 -19.59
C VAL A 51 -5.24 -0.89 -18.34
N ASP A 52 -4.94 -0.12 -17.29
CA ASP A 52 -4.41 -0.64 -16.03
C ASP A 52 -5.52 -1.18 -15.12
N THR A 53 -5.13 -1.70 -13.97
CA THR A 53 -6.02 -2.35 -13.02
C THR A 53 -6.08 -1.57 -11.71
N LEU A 54 -7.29 -1.37 -11.19
CA LEU A 54 -7.52 -0.98 -9.80
C LEU A 54 -7.65 -2.25 -8.95
N LEU A 55 -6.78 -2.38 -7.97
CA LEU A 55 -6.79 -3.41 -6.94
C LEU A 55 -7.46 -2.87 -5.67
N VAL A 56 -8.25 -3.71 -5.04
CA VAL A 56 -8.89 -3.44 -3.75
C VAL A 56 -8.52 -4.56 -2.78
N PHE A 57 -7.97 -4.20 -1.64
CA PHE A 57 -7.61 -5.15 -0.61
C PHE A 57 -8.65 -5.09 0.50
N GLY A 58 -9.33 -6.21 0.71
CA GLY A 58 -10.35 -6.35 1.74
C GLY A 58 -9.80 -6.91 3.04
N THR A 59 -10.39 -6.49 4.15
CA THR A 59 -10.21 -7.14 5.44
C THR A 59 -11.39 -8.05 5.71
N SER A 60 -11.14 -9.24 6.22
CA SER A 60 -12.20 -10.13 6.70
C SER A 60 -11.96 -10.47 8.17
N SER A 61 -13.04 -10.78 8.89
CA SER A 61 -12.97 -11.25 10.27
C SER A 61 -12.31 -12.63 10.43
N LYS A 62 -11.98 -13.29 9.32
CA LYS A 62 -11.39 -14.64 9.28
C LYS A 62 -9.91 -14.67 8.93
N GLY A 63 -9.20 -13.54 9.03
CA GLY A 63 -7.74 -13.50 8.84
C GLY A 63 -7.26 -13.70 7.40
N ALA A 64 -8.12 -13.74 6.39
CA ALA A 64 -7.72 -13.87 5.00
C ALA A 64 -7.71 -12.50 4.31
N GLY A 65 -6.54 -12.07 3.84
CA GLY A 65 -6.40 -10.92 2.96
C GLY A 65 -6.90 -11.27 1.56
N ARG A 66 -8.11 -10.81 1.21
CA ARG A 66 -8.69 -11.00 -0.11
C ARG A 66 -8.40 -9.81 -1.00
N VAL A 67 -8.09 -10.06 -2.25
CA VAL A 67 -7.88 -9.03 -3.27
C VAL A 67 -8.98 -9.10 -4.32
N TYR A 68 -9.50 -7.94 -4.67
CA TYR A 68 -10.47 -7.72 -5.74
C TYR A 68 -9.84 -6.84 -6.81
N SER A 69 -10.30 -6.93 -8.02
CA SER A 69 -9.78 -6.12 -9.12
C SER A 69 -10.87 -5.67 -10.07
N THR A 70 -10.69 -4.49 -10.63
CA THR A 70 -11.51 -3.96 -11.72
C THR A 70 -10.62 -3.19 -12.70
N ALA A 71 -11.03 -3.13 -13.97
CA ALA A 71 -10.29 -2.36 -14.96
C ALA A 71 -10.47 -0.85 -14.70
N VAL A 72 -9.40 -0.08 -14.78
CA VAL A 72 -9.43 1.37 -14.62
C VAL A 72 -10.36 2.03 -15.65
N GLY A 73 -10.40 1.50 -16.88
CA GLY A 73 -11.29 1.98 -17.94
C GLY A 73 -12.80 1.86 -17.67
N LEU A 74 -13.20 1.10 -16.64
CA LEU A 74 -14.59 1.00 -16.19
C LEU A 74 -14.98 2.04 -15.14
N LEU A 75 -14.01 2.79 -14.62
CA LEU A 75 -14.27 3.79 -13.60
C LEU A 75 -14.93 5.02 -14.22
N PRO A 76 -15.88 5.67 -13.51
CA PRO A 76 -16.46 6.91 -13.99
C PRO A 76 -15.39 8.01 -14.06
N GLY A 77 -15.46 8.79 -15.14
CA GLY A 77 -14.63 9.97 -15.35
C GLY A 77 -15.41 11.27 -15.11
N GLY A 78 -14.73 12.40 -15.31
CA GLY A 78 -15.37 13.70 -15.32
C GLY A 78 -15.60 14.34 -13.94
N ARG A 79 -16.56 15.28 -13.91
CA ARG A 79 -16.94 15.99 -12.70
C ARG A 79 -17.90 15.15 -11.87
N GLY A 80 -17.65 15.05 -10.57
CA GLY A 80 -18.51 14.32 -9.64
C GLY A 80 -17.71 13.47 -8.67
N ASP A 81 -18.40 12.82 -7.75
CA ASP A 81 -17.75 12.04 -6.67
C ASP A 81 -17.27 10.65 -7.13
N GLY A 82 -17.63 10.23 -8.32
CA GLY A 82 -17.40 8.86 -8.81
C GLY A 82 -18.51 7.90 -8.41
N GLN A 83 -18.16 6.65 -8.16
CA GLN A 83 -19.08 5.61 -7.71
C GLN A 83 -18.47 4.79 -6.57
N PRO A 84 -19.30 4.18 -5.70
CA PRO A 84 -18.78 3.32 -4.66
C PRO A 84 -18.13 2.07 -5.27
N ILE A 85 -16.98 1.70 -4.75
CA ILE A 85 -16.23 0.51 -5.23
C ILE A 85 -17.08 -0.77 -5.13
N THR A 86 -17.97 -0.83 -4.16
CA THR A 86 -18.89 -1.96 -3.96
C THR A 86 -19.88 -2.17 -5.10
N SER A 87 -20.03 -1.21 -6.02
CA SER A 87 -20.79 -1.40 -7.25
C SER A 87 -20.02 -2.16 -8.34
N LEU A 88 -18.71 -2.25 -8.21
CA LEU A 88 -17.80 -2.88 -9.19
C LEU A 88 -17.28 -4.24 -8.75
N ILE A 89 -17.24 -4.49 -7.45
CA ILE A 89 -16.74 -5.73 -6.84
C ILE A 89 -17.80 -6.34 -5.91
N GLU A 90 -17.70 -7.63 -5.68
CA GLU A 90 -18.56 -8.36 -4.74
C GLU A 90 -17.74 -8.72 -3.49
N LEU A 91 -17.90 -7.91 -2.44
CA LEU A 91 -17.22 -8.16 -1.18
C LEU A 91 -17.75 -9.43 -0.51
N GLU A 92 -16.83 -10.23 0.03
CA GLU A 92 -17.17 -11.35 0.90
C GLU A 92 -17.95 -10.84 2.13
N SER A 93 -18.95 -11.60 2.58
CA SER A 93 -19.75 -11.22 3.74
C SER A 93 -18.89 -10.94 4.97
N GLY A 94 -19.10 -9.79 5.59
CA GLY A 94 -18.30 -9.33 6.73
C GLY A 94 -16.97 -8.69 6.37
N SER A 95 -16.65 -8.57 5.07
CA SER A 95 -15.45 -7.88 4.60
C SER A 95 -15.71 -6.40 4.32
N GLN A 96 -14.67 -5.60 4.48
CA GLN A 96 -14.65 -4.17 4.15
C GLN A 96 -13.45 -3.88 3.24
N PRO A 97 -13.55 -2.92 2.30
CA PRO A 97 -12.39 -2.43 1.60
C PRO A 97 -11.46 -1.72 2.59
N ALA A 98 -10.16 -2.03 2.55
CA ALA A 98 -9.18 -1.44 3.44
C ALA A 98 -8.16 -0.59 2.70
N HIS A 99 -7.59 -1.12 1.61
CA HIS A 99 -6.55 -0.47 0.86
C HIS A 99 -6.75 -0.60 -0.65
N TYR A 100 -6.10 0.27 -1.39
CA TYR A 100 -6.24 0.37 -2.84
C TYR A 100 -4.89 0.58 -3.50
N PHE A 101 -4.78 0.15 -4.73
CA PHE A 101 -3.68 0.47 -5.63
C PHE A 101 -4.18 0.42 -7.07
N ALA A 102 -3.77 1.37 -7.90
CA ALA A 102 -4.02 1.30 -9.34
C ALA A 102 -2.71 1.43 -10.10
N GLY A 103 -2.50 0.56 -11.08
CA GLY A 103 -1.28 0.57 -11.88
C GLY A 103 -1.19 -0.55 -12.88
N ALA A 104 -0.04 -0.57 -13.59
CA ALA A 104 0.23 -1.51 -14.66
C ALA A 104 0.45 -2.94 -14.16
N ALA A 105 0.07 -3.91 -14.96
CA ALA A 105 0.19 -5.35 -14.67
C ALA A 105 1.62 -5.79 -14.30
N THR A 106 2.63 -5.10 -14.84
CA THR A 106 4.06 -5.39 -14.62
C THR A 106 4.63 -4.81 -13.33
N GLN A 107 3.95 -3.87 -12.70
CA GLN A 107 4.42 -3.28 -11.44
C GLN A 107 4.37 -4.30 -10.31
N THR A 108 5.34 -4.19 -9.40
CA THR A 108 5.46 -5.06 -8.23
C THR A 108 5.09 -4.28 -6.97
N LEU A 109 4.33 -4.91 -6.09
CA LEU A 109 3.92 -4.36 -4.80
C LEU A 109 4.56 -5.15 -3.66
N LEU A 110 4.98 -4.45 -2.62
CA LEU A 110 5.25 -5.02 -1.31
C LEU A 110 3.93 -5.01 -0.52
N LEU A 111 3.49 -6.19 -0.14
CA LEU A 111 2.31 -6.41 0.69
C LEU A 111 2.78 -6.92 2.05
N ALA A 112 2.41 -6.20 3.10
CA ALA A 112 2.83 -6.52 4.47
C ALA A 112 1.65 -6.44 5.44
N GLY A 113 1.68 -7.28 6.46
CA GLY A 113 0.72 -7.29 7.55
C GLY A 113 1.31 -6.79 8.86
N THR A 114 0.45 -6.40 9.79
CA THR A 114 0.86 -5.89 11.12
C THR A 114 1.61 -6.92 11.96
N GLY A 115 1.54 -8.21 11.62
CA GLY A 115 2.30 -9.28 12.24
C GLY A 115 3.78 -9.35 11.82
N GLY A 116 4.23 -8.46 10.93
CA GLY A 116 5.63 -8.40 10.52
C GLY A 116 6.00 -9.32 9.36
N PHE A 117 5.01 -9.90 8.68
CA PHE A 117 5.21 -10.73 7.49
C PHE A 117 4.87 -9.94 6.22
N GLY A 118 5.49 -10.31 5.12
CA GLY A 118 5.21 -9.70 3.83
C GLY A 118 5.79 -10.46 2.65
N LEU A 119 5.37 -10.07 1.46
CA LEU A 119 5.77 -10.66 0.19
C LEU A 119 5.75 -9.63 -0.92
N LEU A 120 6.42 -9.93 -2.02
CA LEU A 120 6.28 -9.19 -3.27
C LEU A 120 5.29 -9.93 -4.19
N ALA A 121 4.43 -9.17 -4.84
CA ALA A 121 3.53 -9.67 -5.87
C ALA A 121 3.43 -8.68 -7.03
N ARG A 122 3.34 -9.16 -8.25
CA ARG A 122 3.02 -8.32 -9.41
C ARG A 122 1.53 -7.97 -9.40
N VAL A 123 1.18 -6.82 -9.94
CA VAL A 123 -0.22 -6.45 -10.13
C VAL A 123 -0.97 -7.56 -10.89
N SER A 124 -0.34 -8.14 -11.94
CA SER A 124 -0.90 -9.26 -12.70
C SER A 124 -1.22 -10.51 -11.86
N ASP A 125 -0.42 -10.77 -10.81
CA ASP A 125 -0.65 -11.91 -9.91
C ASP A 125 -1.86 -11.67 -8.99
N LEU A 126 -2.24 -10.41 -8.78
CA LEU A 126 -3.31 -9.97 -7.90
C LEU A 126 -4.67 -9.84 -8.60
N VAL A 127 -4.68 -9.81 -9.93
CA VAL A 127 -5.90 -9.71 -10.72
C VAL A 127 -6.75 -10.97 -10.55
N SER A 128 -8.05 -10.77 -10.34
CA SER A 128 -9.07 -11.82 -10.34
C SER A 128 -10.07 -11.60 -11.48
N ARG A 129 -10.40 -12.66 -12.20
CA ARG A 129 -11.47 -12.63 -13.22
C ARG A 129 -12.86 -12.58 -12.61
N GLN A 130 -12.98 -12.96 -11.34
CA GLN A 130 -14.25 -12.98 -10.62
C GLN A 130 -14.42 -11.69 -9.81
N LYS A 131 -15.62 -11.12 -9.81
CA LYS A 131 -15.96 -9.93 -9.00
C LYS A 131 -15.78 -10.18 -7.49
N GLY A 132 -15.98 -11.43 -7.05
CA GLY A 132 -15.74 -11.89 -5.68
C GLY A 132 -14.26 -11.97 -5.29
N GLY A 133 -13.35 -11.58 -6.18
CA GLY A 133 -11.91 -11.57 -5.90
C GLY A 133 -11.34 -12.95 -5.59
N LYS A 134 -10.17 -12.95 -4.94
CA LYS A 134 -9.50 -14.19 -4.50
C LYS A 134 -8.77 -13.97 -3.18
N ALA A 135 -8.66 -15.03 -2.38
CA ALA A 135 -7.75 -15.05 -1.24
C ALA A 135 -6.30 -14.97 -1.75
N PHE A 136 -5.48 -14.09 -1.19
CA PHE A 136 -4.11 -13.91 -1.61
C PHE A 136 -3.13 -13.85 -0.43
N LEU A 137 -3.47 -13.09 0.62
CA LEU A 137 -2.65 -12.99 1.82
C LEU A 137 -3.23 -13.86 2.94
N THR A 138 -2.36 -14.56 3.65
CA THR A 138 -2.69 -15.26 4.88
C THR A 138 -2.31 -14.36 6.06
N LEU A 139 -3.31 -13.87 6.77
CA LEU A 139 -3.17 -13.04 7.97
C LEU A 139 -3.72 -13.82 9.16
N ASP A 140 -3.12 -13.67 10.33
CA ASP A 140 -3.72 -14.19 11.56
C ASP A 140 -4.93 -13.32 11.96
N GLU A 141 -5.84 -13.84 12.81
CA GLU A 141 -7.13 -13.19 13.11
C GLU A 141 -7.04 -11.72 13.58
N THR A 142 -5.97 -11.38 14.27
CA THR A 142 -5.73 -10.01 14.77
C THR A 142 -4.90 -9.14 13.84
N GLU A 143 -4.35 -9.73 12.79
CA GLU A 143 -3.49 -9.01 11.84
C GLU A 143 -4.32 -8.20 10.85
N LYS A 144 -3.77 -7.05 10.48
CA LYS A 144 -4.31 -6.17 9.44
C LYS A 144 -3.29 -6.02 8.33
N LEU A 145 -3.79 -5.92 7.10
CA LEU A 145 -2.96 -5.53 5.97
C LEU A 145 -2.58 -4.06 6.11
N LEU A 146 -1.31 -3.75 5.86
CA LEU A 146 -0.82 -2.39 5.69
C LEU A 146 -1.09 -1.91 4.25
N PRO A 147 -1.08 -0.59 4.01
CA PRO A 147 -1.19 -0.07 2.65
C PRO A 147 -0.14 -0.70 1.73
N PRO A 148 -0.52 -1.17 0.54
CA PRO A 148 0.44 -1.73 -0.41
C PRO A 148 1.45 -0.66 -0.83
N VAL A 149 2.71 -1.05 -1.00
CA VAL A 149 3.79 -0.16 -1.36
C VAL A 149 4.37 -0.57 -2.71
N LEU A 150 4.46 0.39 -3.63
CA LEU A 150 5.10 0.17 -4.92
C LEU A 150 6.58 -0.15 -4.71
N ALA A 151 6.99 -1.34 -5.14
CA ALA A 151 8.38 -1.77 -5.15
C ALA A 151 9.01 -1.33 -6.46
N HIS A 152 9.70 -0.18 -6.45
CA HIS A 152 10.47 0.26 -7.60
C HIS A 152 11.61 -0.72 -7.88
N ASN A 153 11.82 -1.04 -9.15
CA ASN A 153 12.77 -2.05 -9.59
C ASN A 153 14.21 -1.47 -9.63
N ALA A 154 14.67 -0.90 -8.53
CA ALA A 154 16.04 -0.42 -8.41
C ALA A 154 16.90 -1.51 -7.76
N ILE A 155 18.04 -1.83 -8.40
CA ILE A 155 19.04 -2.79 -7.88
C ILE A 155 19.47 -2.43 -6.45
N ALA A 156 19.43 -1.14 -6.09
CA ALA A 156 19.78 -0.61 -4.78
C ALA A 156 18.57 -0.28 -3.89
N ALA A 157 17.36 -0.74 -4.24
CA ALA A 157 16.18 -0.46 -3.44
C ALA A 157 16.25 -1.16 -2.06
N GLN A 158 15.86 -0.41 -1.04
CA GLN A 158 15.81 -0.85 0.34
C GLN A 158 14.38 -0.86 0.86
N VAL A 159 14.14 -1.69 1.85
CA VAL A 159 12.87 -1.77 2.58
C VAL A 159 13.08 -1.21 3.98
N ALA A 160 12.20 -0.34 4.41
CA ALA A 160 12.13 0.14 5.77
C ALA A 160 10.90 -0.47 6.45
N CYS A 161 11.09 -1.05 7.62
CA CYS A 161 10.03 -1.58 8.48
C CYS A 161 10.05 -0.82 9.81
N LEU A 162 8.94 -0.14 10.13
CA LEU A 162 8.77 0.59 11.39
C LEU A 162 7.77 -0.15 12.28
N SER A 163 8.19 -0.47 13.50
CA SER A 163 7.31 -1.08 14.50
C SER A 163 6.56 -0.05 15.35
N LEU A 164 5.48 -0.50 15.99
CA LEU A 164 4.66 0.30 16.89
C LEU A 164 5.47 0.87 18.07
N THR A 165 6.45 0.12 18.56
CA THR A 165 7.35 0.54 19.65
C THR A 165 8.48 1.46 19.17
N GLY A 166 8.50 1.81 17.87
CA GLY A 166 9.45 2.78 17.32
C GLY A 166 10.80 2.20 16.90
N ARG A 167 10.87 0.90 16.62
CA ARG A 167 12.06 0.26 16.04
C ARG A 167 12.01 0.35 14.52
N LEU A 168 13.12 0.75 13.93
CA LEU A 168 13.31 0.80 12.48
C LEU A 168 14.34 -0.26 12.06
N LEU A 169 13.96 -1.06 11.07
CA LEU A 169 14.84 -1.99 10.37
C LEU A 169 14.87 -1.63 8.88
N VAL A 170 16.07 -1.54 8.34
CA VAL A 170 16.31 -1.31 6.91
C VAL A 170 17.11 -2.46 6.35
N PHE A 171 16.66 -3.04 5.24
CA PHE A 171 17.35 -4.14 4.55
C PHE A 171 17.12 -4.09 3.03
N PRO A 172 17.94 -4.77 2.21
CA PRO A 172 17.77 -4.78 0.76
C PRO A 172 16.44 -5.40 0.33
N LEU A 173 15.76 -4.77 -0.64
CA LEU A 173 14.52 -5.31 -1.25
C LEU A 173 14.73 -6.72 -1.81
N THR A 174 15.92 -7.04 -2.28
CA THR A 174 16.30 -8.35 -2.83
C THR A 174 16.19 -9.51 -1.83
N GLU A 175 16.09 -9.22 -0.53
CA GLU A 175 15.84 -10.24 0.51
C GLU A 175 14.38 -10.70 0.56
N ILE A 176 13.46 -10.04 -0.15
CA ILE A 176 12.05 -10.44 -0.24
C ILE A 176 11.82 -11.13 -1.58
N LYS A 177 11.17 -12.28 -1.55
CA LYS A 177 10.85 -13.05 -2.76
C LYS A 177 9.50 -12.66 -3.34
N LEU A 178 9.42 -12.73 -4.68
CA LEU A 178 8.16 -12.68 -5.40
C LEU A 178 7.36 -13.95 -5.11
N GLN A 179 6.11 -13.80 -4.70
CA GLN A 179 5.19 -14.91 -4.41
C GLN A 179 3.88 -14.76 -5.23
N PRO A 180 3.88 -15.26 -6.49
CA PRO A 180 2.73 -15.08 -7.39
C PRO A 180 1.44 -15.75 -6.91
N LYS A 181 1.55 -16.73 -6.03
CA LYS A 181 0.40 -17.47 -5.46
C LYS A 181 -0.06 -16.90 -4.11
N GLY A 182 0.60 -15.85 -3.62
CA GLY A 182 0.31 -15.30 -2.30
C GLY A 182 0.78 -16.20 -1.15
N GLY A 183 0.18 -16.03 0.01
CA GLY A 183 0.48 -16.75 1.25
C GLY A 183 0.77 -15.82 2.42
N LYS A 184 1.42 -16.33 3.47
CA LYS A 184 1.81 -15.51 4.65
C LYS A 184 3.00 -14.60 4.35
N GLY A 185 3.83 -14.97 3.39
CA GLY A 185 5.06 -14.25 3.09
C GLY A 185 6.22 -14.63 4.00
N LEU A 186 7.24 -13.77 4.00
CA LEU A 186 8.45 -13.93 4.81
C LEU A 186 8.40 -12.98 6.01
N THR A 187 9.02 -13.35 7.12
CA THR A 187 9.24 -12.42 8.23
C THR A 187 10.07 -11.24 7.73
N LEU A 188 9.52 -10.03 7.82
CA LEU A 188 10.21 -8.79 7.46
C LEU A 188 11.00 -8.23 8.64
N ILE A 189 10.36 -8.18 9.80
CA ILE A 189 10.90 -7.69 11.06
C ILE A 189 10.50 -8.66 12.19
N ASP A 190 11.41 -8.92 13.12
CA ASP A 190 11.12 -9.68 14.33
C ASP A 190 10.48 -8.75 15.36
N LEU A 191 9.25 -9.03 15.72
CA LEU A 191 8.44 -8.25 16.66
C LEU A 191 8.40 -8.91 18.03
N ASP A 192 8.56 -8.12 19.06
CA ASP A 192 8.30 -8.56 20.43
C ASP A 192 6.80 -8.78 20.67
N ALA A 193 6.46 -9.52 21.70
CA ALA A 193 5.07 -9.66 22.15
C ALA A 193 4.45 -8.27 22.39
N LYS A 194 3.26 -8.01 21.86
CA LYS A 194 2.55 -6.73 21.90
C LYS A 194 3.12 -5.62 20.98
N ASP A 195 4.14 -5.91 20.18
CA ASP A 195 4.57 -5.01 19.11
C ASP A 195 3.85 -5.34 17.80
N ALA A 196 3.86 -4.43 16.86
CA ALA A 196 3.25 -4.61 15.55
C ALA A 196 4.04 -3.86 14.49
N LEU A 197 4.04 -4.33 13.28
CA LEU A 197 4.51 -3.55 12.13
C LEU A 197 3.45 -2.49 11.81
N VAL A 198 3.84 -1.22 11.77
CA VAL A 198 2.89 -0.12 11.54
C VAL A 198 3.09 0.60 10.22
N SER A 199 4.29 0.53 9.65
CA SER A 199 4.58 1.18 8.37
C SER A 199 5.73 0.48 7.65
N VAL A 200 5.61 0.38 6.33
CA VAL A 200 6.67 -0.09 5.44
C VAL A 200 6.88 0.90 4.30
N ALA A 201 8.11 1.00 3.82
CA ALA A 201 8.44 1.79 2.63
C ALA A 201 9.47 1.04 1.80
N VAL A 202 9.44 1.27 0.49
CA VAL A 202 10.52 0.90 -0.44
C VAL A 202 11.15 2.19 -0.93
N PHE A 203 12.44 2.35 -0.75
CA PHE A 203 13.14 3.59 -1.02
C PHE A 203 14.55 3.36 -1.58
N GLY A 204 15.17 4.41 -2.12
CA GLY A 204 16.53 4.37 -2.63
C GLY A 204 17.55 4.84 -1.59
N GLN A 205 17.77 6.16 -1.51
CA GLN A 205 18.86 6.75 -0.73
C GLN A 205 18.43 7.40 0.58
N SER A 206 17.20 7.85 0.67
CA SER A 206 16.70 8.58 1.84
C SER A 206 15.26 8.22 2.19
N LEU A 207 14.95 8.35 3.46
CA LEU A 207 13.69 7.93 4.05
C LEU A 207 13.14 9.03 4.96
N TRP A 208 11.92 9.46 4.74
CA TRP A 208 11.19 10.28 5.70
C TRP A 208 10.66 9.42 6.83
N VAL A 209 10.89 9.85 8.05
CA VAL A 209 10.21 9.35 9.26
C VAL A 209 9.26 10.44 9.73
N GLN A 210 8.02 10.09 9.92
CA GLN A 210 6.95 10.98 10.36
C GLN A 210 6.34 10.45 11.66
N GLY A 211 5.97 11.36 12.56
CA GLY A 211 5.36 10.99 13.83
C GLY A 211 5.18 12.19 14.74
N THR A 212 5.28 11.94 16.03
CA THR A 212 5.20 13.00 17.04
C THR A 212 6.52 13.12 17.82
N GLY A 213 6.91 14.34 18.09
CA GLY A 213 8.01 14.69 18.97
C GLY A 213 7.53 14.90 20.42
N ARG A 214 8.42 15.42 21.27
CA ARG A 214 8.09 15.79 22.64
C ARG A 214 6.95 16.80 22.67
N GLY A 215 6.01 16.60 23.59
CA GLY A 215 4.82 17.44 23.71
C GLY A 215 3.76 17.21 22.64
N GLY A 216 3.81 16.08 21.90
CA GLY A 216 2.79 15.70 20.91
C GLY A 216 2.81 16.50 19.61
N LYS A 217 3.83 17.34 19.38
CA LYS A 217 3.97 18.11 18.14
C LYS A 217 4.31 17.18 16.96
N VAL A 218 3.71 17.43 15.80
CA VAL A 218 4.06 16.75 14.55
C VAL A 218 5.55 16.94 14.28
N LYS A 219 6.23 15.85 13.95
CA LYS A 219 7.65 15.83 13.63
C LYS A 219 7.88 15.00 12.38
N GLU A 220 8.72 15.52 11.50
CA GLU A 220 9.23 14.82 10.33
C GLU A 220 10.77 14.92 10.32
N GLU A 221 11.43 13.86 9.93
CA GLU A 221 12.88 13.81 9.81
C GLU A 221 13.30 12.99 8.60
N LEU A 222 14.20 13.56 7.79
CA LEU A 222 14.79 12.89 6.65
C LEU A 222 16.05 12.15 7.07
N LEU A 223 15.99 10.83 7.10
CA LEU A 223 17.14 9.98 7.32
C LEU A 223 17.91 9.78 6.00
N ARG A 224 19.19 10.06 6.02
CA ARG A 224 20.14 9.82 4.93
C ARG A 224 21.28 8.93 5.44
N SER A 225 22.24 8.62 4.59
CA SER A 225 23.37 7.70 4.79
C SER A 225 23.77 7.42 6.26
N ALA A 226 24.21 8.43 7.00
CA ALA A 226 24.65 8.25 8.39
C ALA A 226 23.50 7.88 9.34
N GLY A 227 22.35 8.56 9.19
CA GLY A 227 21.15 8.28 10.00
C GLY A 227 20.53 6.92 9.71
N LEU A 228 20.64 6.45 8.47
CA LEU A 228 20.16 5.12 8.07
C LEU A 228 21.10 4.00 8.50
N ALA A 229 22.42 4.25 8.53
CA ALA A 229 23.44 3.22 8.75
C ALA A 229 23.20 2.40 10.03
N ILE A 230 22.76 3.03 11.10
CA ILE A 230 22.48 2.35 12.37
C ILE A 230 21.29 1.40 12.32
N HIS A 231 20.36 1.60 11.37
CA HIS A 231 19.14 0.81 11.19
C HIS A 231 19.30 -0.28 10.12
N ILE A 232 20.40 -0.27 9.35
CA ILE A 232 20.66 -1.27 8.32
C ILE A 232 20.98 -2.61 8.97
N GLY A 233 20.31 -3.65 8.53
CA GLY A 233 20.51 -5.01 9.00
C GLY A 233 20.02 -6.04 7.98
N LYS A 234 19.97 -7.29 8.39
CA LYS A 234 19.34 -8.37 7.63
C LYS A 234 17.84 -8.38 7.91
N ARG A 235 17.05 -8.82 6.92
CA ARG A 235 15.63 -9.10 7.09
C ARG A 235 15.39 -9.99 8.34
N ALA A 236 14.23 -9.85 8.94
CA ALA A 236 13.82 -10.63 10.12
C ALA A 236 14.66 -10.36 11.39
N ARG A 237 15.29 -9.21 11.50
CA ARG A 237 15.86 -8.70 12.75
C ARG A 237 14.90 -7.73 13.43
N LYS A 238 15.14 -7.42 14.71
CA LYS A 238 14.26 -6.53 15.51
C LYS A 238 14.33 -5.07 15.13
N GLY A 239 15.36 -4.64 14.43
CA GLY A 239 15.63 -3.23 14.20
C GLY A 239 16.14 -2.51 15.46
N LYS A 240 16.35 -1.20 15.33
CA LYS A 240 16.84 -0.34 16.42
C LYS A 240 15.88 0.82 16.66
N PRO A 241 15.75 1.30 17.90
CA PRO A 241 14.92 2.47 18.21
C PRO A 241 15.35 3.68 17.37
N ILE A 242 14.36 4.49 16.98
CA ILE A 242 14.59 5.79 16.36
C ILE A 242 14.66 6.84 17.44
N ASP A 243 15.74 7.60 17.46
CA ASP A 243 15.92 8.71 18.40
C ASP A 243 15.11 9.95 17.97
N GLY A 244 14.82 10.81 18.93
CA GLY A 244 14.23 12.12 18.70
C GLY A 244 12.72 12.14 18.43
N PHE A 245 12.04 11.00 18.38
CA PHE A 245 10.58 10.90 18.33
C PHE A 245 10.02 10.43 19.67
N ALA A 246 8.90 10.99 20.08
CA ALA A 246 8.10 10.41 21.15
C ALA A 246 7.31 9.20 20.64
N LYS A 247 6.80 9.31 19.40
CA LYS A 247 6.11 8.22 18.72
C LYS A 247 6.33 8.35 17.20
N PRO A 248 7.26 7.60 16.63
CA PRO A 248 7.33 7.47 15.17
C PRO A 248 6.12 6.66 14.68
N GLN A 249 5.51 7.06 13.57
CA GLN A 249 4.24 6.51 13.11
C GLN A 249 4.29 6.02 11.67
N ARG A 250 5.12 6.64 10.84
CA ARG A 250 5.15 6.36 9.41
C ARG A 250 6.56 6.53 8.83
N VAL A 251 6.86 5.69 7.85
CA VAL A 251 8.03 5.85 6.97
C VAL A 251 7.56 6.03 5.54
N VAL A 252 8.23 6.93 4.81
CA VAL A 252 7.88 7.27 3.43
C VAL A 252 9.17 7.44 2.64
N ALA A 253 9.20 6.88 1.42
CA ALA A 253 10.29 7.14 0.50
C ALA A 253 10.41 8.66 0.24
N SER A 254 11.62 9.19 0.23
CA SER A 254 11.84 10.49 -0.38
C SER A 254 11.93 10.29 -1.89
N GLY A 255 11.16 11.05 -2.64
CA GLY A 255 11.21 11.07 -4.09
C GLY A 255 12.59 11.42 -4.64
#